data_c90e099c6d7794c2e96d20b2b0aca24a
#
_entry.id   c90e099c6d7794c2e96d20b2b0aca24a
#
_cell.length_a   1.000
_cell.length_b   1.000
_cell.length_c   1.000
_cell.angle_alpha   90.00
_cell.angle_beta   90.00
_cell.angle_gamma   90.00
#
_symmetry.space_group_name_H-M   'P 1'
#
loop_
_entity.id
_entity.type
_entity.pdbx_description
1 polymer ?
#
loop_
_entity_poly.entity_id
_entity_poly.type
_entity_poly.pdbx_seq_one_letter_code
_entity_poly.pdbx_strand_id
1 'polypeptide(L)'
;MSSRRIASLAGFAIGVLGSNGYAEEQPKAIELESVNVTSDYQYETATGPVKGYRATRSATATKTDTALQDIPQSISVVPASVLKDLGSNSVERALEFAGGVSKQNNFGGLTLYEYSIRGFTTSEFYKDGFSANRGYPATPDAANIERIEVLKGPAASLYGRGDPGGTVNIVTKKPQREAFTTLQTSAGSWDRYRTALDVNTPLDEEGKLLSRVNLAVEDNNSFRDHVESKRVFVAPSISWQLNPDTSLLVETEFVRQKSTFDRGVVAPNNKWSGVSRSTFLGEPDDDIDNDNNMVQFALDHQLTDVWSLRLASHYKQGEMSGFASEARPLNPDGRTVNRRYRERDNNWHDSITQLELHGHFDALGLEHEVLIGTEYENYRKNERVTNIGGSAYAIDIYNPVYGQPKPNGVRSGTDFYEHIESRALNLQDQIVFTDKLRGMIGARYELLRPTGR
;
A
#
# COMPACT_ATOMS: atom_id res chain seq x y z
N MET A 1 -36.99 -7.07 42.67
CA MET A 1 -38.17 -6.20 42.78
C MET A 1 -38.47 -5.70 41.39
N SER A 2 -39.43 -6.30 40.83
CA SER A 2 -40.77 -5.87 40.39
C SER A 2 -40.73 -5.12 39.05
N SER A 3 -41.03 -5.76 37.96
CA SER A 3 -42.34 -6.02 37.28
C SER A 3 -42.99 -4.72 36.74
N ARG A 4 -43.46 -4.61 35.53
CA ARG A 4 -44.58 -5.29 34.91
C ARG A 4 -44.79 -4.89 33.43
N ARG A 5 -45.25 -5.87 32.67
CA ARG A 5 -45.96 -5.83 31.40
C ARG A 5 -47.17 -4.91 31.40
N ILE A 6 -47.67 -4.48 30.22
CA ILE A 6 -49.13 -4.55 29.88
C ILE A 6 -49.25 -4.57 28.36
N ALA A 7 -49.98 -5.58 27.89
CA ALA A 7 -50.58 -5.70 26.56
C ALA A 7 -52.04 -5.17 26.66
N SER A 8 -52.59 -4.66 25.60
CA SER A 8 -54.04 -4.52 25.42
C SER A 8 -54.44 -4.72 23.96
N LEU A 9 -55.13 -5.81 23.74
CA LEU A 9 -56.10 -6.04 22.66
C LEU A 9 -57.39 -5.22 22.93
N ALA A 10 -58.00 -4.72 21.88
CA ALA A 10 -59.44 -4.48 21.86
C ALA A 10 -59.95 -4.61 20.39
N GLY A 11 -60.71 -5.65 20.16
CA GLY A 11 -61.59 -5.76 18.99
C GLY A 11 -62.99 -5.31 19.37
N PHE A 12 -63.77 -4.92 18.36
CA PHE A 12 -65.27 -4.92 18.34
C PHE A 12 -65.71 -4.71 16.90
N ALA A 13 -66.32 -5.64 16.24
CA ALA A 13 -67.69 -6.12 16.19
C ALA A 13 -68.57 -5.27 15.27
N ILE A 14 -68.89 -5.85 14.14
CA ILE A 14 -70.12 -6.04 13.36
C ILE A 14 -71.25 -4.99 13.50
N GLY A 15 -71.61 -4.43 12.34
CA GLY A 15 -72.92 -3.81 12.10
C GLY A 15 -73.29 -3.95 10.63
N VAL A 16 -74.14 -4.91 10.35
CA VAL A 16 -74.84 -5.10 9.05
C VAL A 16 -76.06 -4.19 9.01
N LEU A 17 -76.11 -3.28 8.04
CA LEU A 17 -77.32 -2.72 7.50
C LEU A 17 -77.14 -2.53 6.00
N GLY A 18 -78.00 -3.30 5.25
CA GLY A 18 -78.03 -3.18 3.82
C GLY A 18 -78.82 -1.95 3.37
N SER A 19 -78.45 -1.46 2.20
CA SER A 19 -79.43 -0.95 1.19
C SER A 19 -78.68 -0.48 -0.09
N ASN A 20 -79.25 -0.93 -1.20
CA ASN A 20 -79.27 -0.30 -2.52
C ASN A 20 -78.01 -0.11 -3.32
N GLY A 21 -77.96 -0.92 -4.39
CA GLY A 21 -76.94 -0.84 -5.42
C GLY A 21 -76.89 0.48 -6.18
N TYR A 22 -75.74 0.98 -6.29
CA TYR A 22 -75.23 1.73 -7.43
C TYR A 22 -74.00 0.96 -7.93
N ALA A 23 -74.05 0.59 -9.21
CA ALA A 23 -72.88 0.02 -9.88
C ALA A 23 -71.82 1.13 -9.96
N GLU A 24 -70.86 1.10 -9.07
CA GLU A 24 -69.68 1.92 -9.13
C GLU A 24 -68.74 1.31 -10.16
N GLU A 25 -68.43 2.06 -11.23
CA GLU A 25 -67.38 1.68 -12.20
C GLU A 25 -66.09 1.40 -11.42
N GLN A 26 -65.60 0.18 -11.55
CA GLN A 26 -64.25 -0.16 -11.01
C GLN A 26 -63.21 0.77 -11.66
N PRO A 27 -62.39 1.44 -10.89
CA PRO A 27 -61.30 2.24 -11.45
C PRO A 27 -60.41 1.29 -12.25
N LYS A 28 -60.14 1.65 -13.51
CA LYS A 28 -59.18 0.98 -14.38
C LYS A 28 -57.89 0.83 -13.61
N ALA A 29 -57.39 -0.41 -13.48
CA ALA A 29 -56.07 -0.67 -12.96
C ALA A 29 -55.06 0.18 -13.76
N ILE A 30 -54.38 1.06 -13.08
CA ILE A 30 -53.23 1.78 -13.65
C ILE A 30 -52.14 0.71 -13.75
N GLU A 31 -51.86 0.22 -14.96
CA GLU A 31 -50.63 -0.52 -15.24
C GLU A 31 -49.47 0.43 -15.03
N LEU A 32 -48.77 0.29 -13.90
CA LEU A 32 -47.50 0.94 -13.70
C LEU A 32 -46.53 0.29 -14.67
N GLU A 33 -45.90 1.13 -15.51
CA GLU A 33 -44.77 0.69 -16.33
C GLU A 33 -43.73 0.03 -15.42
N SER A 34 -43.23 -1.12 -15.85
CA SER A 34 -42.18 -1.82 -15.14
C SER A 34 -40.98 -0.91 -15.00
N VAL A 35 -40.72 -0.42 -13.80
CA VAL A 35 -39.47 0.29 -13.48
C VAL A 35 -38.36 -0.76 -13.58
N ASN A 36 -37.68 -0.78 -14.73
CA ASN A 36 -36.41 -1.49 -14.84
C ASN A 36 -35.39 -0.74 -13.99
N VAL A 37 -35.22 -1.17 -12.76
CA VAL A 37 -34.07 -0.75 -11.95
C VAL A 37 -32.87 -1.49 -12.52
N THR A 38 -32.23 -0.93 -13.54
CA THR A 38 -30.84 -1.25 -13.87
C THR A 38 -30.00 -0.65 -12.75
N SER A 39 -29.75 -1.43 -11.71
CA SER A 39 -28.66 -1.07 -10.81
C SER A 39 -27.38 -1.28 -11.62
N ASP A 40 -26.65 -0.23 -11.89
CA ASP A 40 -25.22 -0.31 -12.21
C ASP A 40 -24.50 -0.85 -10.98
N TYR A 41 -24.65 -2.14 -10.74
CA TYR A 41 -23.91 -2.85 -9.74
C TYR A 41 -22.49 -3.01 -10.33
N GLN A 42 -21.62 -2.04 -10.07
CA GLN A 42 -20.20 -2.25 -10.32
C GLN A 42 -19.76 -3.42 -9.44
N TYR A 43 -19.54 -4.56 -10.08
CA TYR A 43 -18.96 -5.71 -9.40
C TYR A 43 -17.60 -5.30 -8.85
N GLU A 44 -17.38 -5.58 -7.57
CA GLU A 44 -16.05 -5.44 -6.98
C GLU A 44 -15.09 -6.35 -7.76
N THR A 45 -13.97 -5.78 -8.19
CA THR A 45 -12.84 -6.53 -8.77
C THR A 45 -11.67 -6.58 -7.81
N ALA A 46 -10.73 -7.48 -8.03
CA ALA A 46 -9.54 -7.62 -7.20
C ALA A 46 -8.66 -6.35 -7.15
N THR A 47 -8.80 -5.43 -8.11
CA THR A 47 -8.05 -4.17 -8.18
C THR A 47 -8.93 -2.93 -8.14
N GLY A 48 -10.26 -3.10 -8.15
CA GLY A 48 -11.23 -2.02 -8.15
C GLY A 48 -11.59 -1.51 -6.75
N PRO A 49 -12.47 -0.49 -6.68
CA PRO A 49 -12.91 0.09 -5.42
C PRO A 49 -13.63 -0.93 -4.51
N VAL A 50 -13.38 -0.80 -3.21
CA VAL A 50 -14.07 -1.58 -2.17
C VAL A 50 -15.14 -0.70 -1.52
N LYS A 51 -16.40 -1.14 -1.53
CA LYS A 51 -17.48 -0.46 -0.82
C LYS A 51 -17.46 -0.84 0.68
N GLY A 52 -17.25 0.15 1.56
CA GLY A 52 -17.19 -0.06 3.02
C GLY A 52 -15.85 -0.67 3.47
N TYR A 53 -15.90 -1.58 4.45
CA TYR A 53 -14.70 -2.13 5.11
C TYR A 53 -14.39 -3.58 4.75
N ARG A 54 -15.23 -4.22 3.94
CA ARG A 54 -15.09 -5.64 3.61
C ARG A 54 -14.88 -5.80 2.11
N ALA A 55 -13.68 -6.18 1.73
CA ALA A 55 -13.38 -6.66 0.39
C ALA A 55 -13.91 -8.09 0.20
N THR A 56 -14.27 -8.43 -1.02
CA THR A 56 -14.78 -9.75 -1.40
C THR A 56 -13.85 -10.48 -2.37
N ARG A 57 -12.93 -9.76 -3.00
CA ARG A 57 -12.03 -10.29 -4.03
C ARG A 57 -10.60 -9.78 -3.83
N SER A 58 -9.61 -10.56 -4.30
CA SER A 58 -8.19 -10.20 -4.31
C SER A 58 -7.46 -10.94 -5.43
N ALA A 59 -6.39 -10.34 -5.95
CA ALA A 59 -5.44 -10.98 -6.86
C ALA A 59 -4.09 -11.27 -6.21
N THR A 60 -3.84 -10.83 -4.98
CA THR A 60 -2.51 -10.94 -4.36
C THR A 60 -2.05 -12.38 -4.15
N ALA A 61 -2.97 -13.30 -3.84
CA ALA A 61 -2.61 -14.70 -3.60
C ALA A 61 -2.59 -15.56 -4.88
N THR A 62 -3.20 -15.09 -5.96
CA THR A 62 -3.47 -15.91 -7.14
C THR A 62 -3.03 -15.29 -8.46
N LYS A 63 -2.76 -13.96 -8.47
CA LYS A 63 -2.56 -13.11 -9.65
C LYS A 63 -3.77 -13.08 -10.61
N THR A 64 -4.89 -13.64 -10.18
CA THR A 64 -6.17 -13.63 -10.89
C THR A 64 -7.24 -12.96 -10.01
N ASP A 65 -8.32 -12.48 -10.62
CA ASP A 65 -9.44 -11.87 -9.88
C ASP A 65 -10.24 -12.97 -9.18
N THR A 66 -9.86 -13.31 -7.94
CA THR A 66 -10.40 -14.44 -7.19
C THR A 66 -11.23 -13.98 -5.99
N ALA A 67 -12.38 -14.61 -5.74
CA ALA A 67 -13.15 -14.35 -4.54
C ALA A 67 -12.36 -14.77 -3.28
N LEU A 68 -12.34 -13.95 -2.23
CA LEU A 68 -11.57 -14.23 -1.02
C LEU A 68 -11.89 -15.56 -0.35
N GLN A 69 -13.14 -16.01 -0.46
CA GLN A 69 -13.58 -17.32 0.06
C GLN A 69 -12.97 -18.50 -0.70
N ASP A 70 -12.55 -18.28 -1.94
CA ASP A 70 -12.03 -19.31 -2.85
C ASP A 70 -10.50 -19.37 -2.83
N ILE A 71 -9.85 -18.43 -2.15
CA ILE A 71 -8.38 -18.38 -2.01
C ILE A 71 -7.95 -19.34 -0.89
N PRO A 72 -7.13 -20.38 -1.18
CA PRO A 72 -6.69 -21.36 -0.19
C PRO A 72 -5.54 -20.85 0.70
N GLN A 73 -5.42 -19.55 0.87
CA GLN A 73 -4.41 -18.87 1.69
C GLN A 73 -5.05 -17.79 2.57
N SER A 74 -4.37 -17.46 3.66
CA SER A 74 -4.86 -16.42 4.56
C SER A 74 -4.48 -15.04 4.04
N ILE A 75 -5.48 -14.27 3.63
CA ILE A 75 -5.31 -12.89 3.19
C ILE A 75 -6.16 -11.94 4.03
N SER A 76 -5.62 -10.78 4.35
CA SER A 76 -6.37 -9.68 4.97
C SER A 76 -6.34 -8.48 4.05
N VAL A 77 -7.48 -7.84 3.86
CA VAL A 77 -7.60 -6.63 3.04
C VAL A 77 -8.00 -5.46 3.92
N VAL A 78 -7.26 -4.36 3.82
CA VAL A 78 -7.55 -3.07 4.47
C VAL A 78 -7.92 -2.06 3.38
N PRO A 79 -9.21 -1.76 3.17
CA PRO A 79 -9.66 -0.83 2.14
C PRO A 79 -9.30 0.64 2.44
N ALA A 80 -9.29 1.48 1.40
CA ALA A 80 -9.07 2.93 1.52
C ALA A 80 -10.04 3.62 2.50
N SER A 81 -11.27 3.13 2.64
CA SER A 81 -12.24 3.61 3.62
C SER A 81 -11.73 3.53 5.06
N VAL A 82 -10.98 2.47 5.40
CA VAL A 82 -10.36 2.32 6.72
C VAL A 82 -9.30 3.40 6.95
N LEU A 83 -8.40 3.64 5.95
CA LEU A 83 -7.40 4.71 6.06
C LEU A 83 -8.07 6.07 6.24
N LYS A 84 -9.13 6.34 5.47
CA LYS A 84 -9.90 7.58 5.52
C LYS A 84 -10.51 7.81 6.90
N ASP A 85 -11.19 6.81 7.46
CA ASP A 85 -11.89 6.94 8.74
C ASP A 85 -10.94 6.98 9.94
N LEU A 86 -9.75 6.39 9.81
CA LEU A 86 -8.65 6.54 10.76
C LEU A 86 -7.97 7.91 10.68
N GLY A 87 -8.25 8.71 9.65
CA GLY A 87 -7.49 9.93 9.34
C GLY A 87 -6.00 9.64 9.13
N SER A 88 -5.66 8.44 8.64
CA SER A 88 -4.27 8.00 8.51
C SER A 88 -3.78 8.15 7.09
N ASN A 89 -2.63 8.81 6.94
CA ASN A 89 -1.90 8.88 5.67
C ASN A 89 -0.76 7.83 5.62
N SER A 90 -0.61 7.04 6.68
CA SER A 90 0.48 6.07 6.84
C SER A 90 -0.02 4.64 6.62
N VAL A 91 0.63 3.94 5.70
CA VAL A 91 0.46 2.50 5.47
C VAL A 91 0.75 1.69 6.72
N GLU A 92 1.77 2.07 7.49
CA GLU A 92 2.19 1.38 8.70
C GLU A 92 1.07 1.31 9.74
N ARG A 93 0.31 2.40 9.90
CA ARG A 93 -0.84 2.44 10.80
C ARG A 93 -2.02 1.61 10.28
N ALA A 94 -2.22 1.60 8.97
CA ALA A 94 -3.27 0.79 8.36
C ALA A 94 -2.96 -0.72 8.49
N LEU A 95 -1.70 -1.12 8.40
CA LEU A 95 -1.28 -2.51 8.55
C LEU A 95 -1.62 -3.11 9.93
N GLU A 96 -1.72 -2.31 10.99
CA GLU A 96 -2.12 -2.76 12.33
C GLU A 96 -3.56 -3.34 12.32
N PHE A 97 -4.40 -2.98 11.35
CA PHE A 97 -5.75 -3.51 11.17
C PHE A 97 -5.80 -4.84 10.39
N ALA A 98 -4.69 -5.27 9.82
CA ALA A 98 -4.64 -6.54 9.10
C ALA A 98 -4.55 -7.79 10.00
N GLY A 99 -4.53 -7.63 11.32
CA GLY A 99 -4.40 -8.72 12.31
C GLY A 99 -3.11 -9.53 12.17
N GLY A 100 -2.34 -9.66 13.24
CA GLY A 100 -1.05 -10.34 13.23
C GLY A 100 0.08 -9.60 12.50
N VAL A 101 -0.12 -8.30 12.22
CA VAL A 101 0.88 -7.40 11.64
C VAL A 101 1.22 -6.33 12.65
N SER A 102 2.48 -6.01 12.80
CA SER A 102 2.95 -4.93 13.66
C SER A 102 4.10 -4.16 13.02
N LYS A 103 4.11 -2.86 13.26
CA LYS A 103 5.18 -1.96 12.87
C LYS A 103 6.47 -2.29 13.62
N GLN A 104 7.60 -2.22 12.94
CA GLN A 104 8.92 -2.42 13.50
C GLN A 104 9.78 -1.15 13.34
N ASN A 105 10.24 -0.85 12.14
CA ASN A 105 11.17 0.23 11.86
C ASN A 105 10.76 0.93 10.56
N ASN A 106 10.77 2.26 10.56
CA ASN A 106 10.46 3.08 9.37
C ASN A 106 11.65 3.95 8.93
N PHE A 107 12.85 3.60 9.34
CA PHE A 107 14.07 4.30 8.99
C PHE A 107 13.97 5.83 9.19
N GLY A 108 13.57 6.24 10.40
CA GLY A 108 13.42 7.67 10.73
C GLY A 108 12.25 8.37 10.03
N GLY A 109 11.25 7.63 9.54
CA GLY A 109 10.09 8.18 8.83
C GLY A 109 10.26 8.33 7.32
N LEU A 110 11.39 7.92 6.76
CA LEU A 110 11.71 8.11 5.34
C LEU A 110 11.16 7.02 4.43
N THR A 111 10.99 5.80 4.93
CA THR A 111 10.59 4.63 4.12
C THR A 111 9.81 3.62 4.93
N LEU A 112 9.01 2.80 4.26
CA LEU A 112 8.45 1.57 4.83
C LEU A 112 9.56 0.51 4.86
N TYR A 113 10.26 0.40 6.00
CA TYR A 113 11.49 -0.37 6.07
C TYR A 113 11.28 -1.77 6.65
N GLU A 114 10.67 -1.88 7.83
CA GLU A 114 10.46 -3.15 8.49
C GLU A 114 9.11 -3.20 9.21
N TYR A 115 8.45 -4.35 9.11
CA TYR A 115 7.25 -4.71 9.87
C TYR A 115 7.28 -6.20 10.20
N SER A 116 6.44 -6.65 11.11
CA SER A 116 6.33 -8.07 11.48
C SER A 116 4.99 -8.63 11.06
N ILE A 117 5.01 -9.80 10.41
CA ILE A 117 3.82 -10.60 10.10
C ILE A 117 3.96 -11.94 10.81
N ARG A 118 2.98 -12.27 11.69
CA ARG A 118 2.99 -13.52 12.46
C ARG A 118 4.29 -13.75 13.25
N GLY A 119 4.95 -12.68 13.70
CA GLY A 119 6.20 -12.72 14.47
C GLY A 119 7.48 -12.76 13.63
N PHE A 120 7.39 -12.84 12.30
CA PHE A 120 8.55 -12.75 11.41
C PHE A 120 8.73 -11.30 10.96
N THR A 121 9.91 -10.75 11.16
CA THR A 121 10.26 -9.43 10.64
C THR A 121 10.49 -9.52 9.13
N THR A 122 9.92 -8.61 8.39
CA THR A 122 10.00 -8.54 6.93
C THR A 122 10.10 -7.09 6.46
N SER A 123 10.73 -6.89 5.32
CA SER A 123 10.71 -5.63 4.56
C SER A 123 10.03 -5.80 3.20
N GLU A 124 9.54 -7.00 2.91
CA GLU A 124 8.99 -7.34 1.61
C GLU A 124 7.61 -6.70 1.41
N PHE A 125 7.52 -5.71 0.52
CA PHE A 125 6.25 -5.20 0.07
C PHE A 125 6.22 -5.04 -1.46
N TYR A 126 5.01 -5.11 -1.99
CA TYR A 126 4.71 -5.03 -3.40
C TYR A 126 3.76 -3.86 -3.66
N LYS A 127 3.80 -3.35 -4.88
CA LYS A 127 2.83 -2.38 -5.40
C LYS A 127 2.29 -2.94 -6.71
N ASP A 128 0.98 -3.16 -6.77
CA ASP A 128 0.29 -3.78 -7.92
C ASP A 128 0.98 -5.07 -8.43
N GLY A 129 1.51 -5.88 -7.49
CA GLY A 129 2.19 -7.14 -7.79
C GLY A 129 3.66 -7.04 -8.14
N PHE A 130 4.24 -5.85 -8.25
CA PHE A 130 5.68 -5.64 -8.44
C PHE A 130 6.40 -5.43 -7.12
N SER A 131 7.59 -6.00 -6.97
CA SER A 131 8.45 -5.74 -5.81
C SER A 131 8.74 -4.25 -5.67
N ALA A 132 8.45 -3.68 -4.51
CA ALA A 132 8.58 -2.25 -4.26
C ALA A 132 9.59 -1.91 -3.15
N ASN A 133 10.22 -2.91 -2.52
CA ASN A 133 11.12 -2.76 -1.38
C ASN A 133 12.60 -2.53 -1.73
N ARG A 134 12.96 -2.51 -2.99
CA ARG A 134 14.35 -2.28 -3.42
C ARG A 134 14.77 -0.83 -3.26
N GLY A 135 15.99 -0.62 -2.75
CA GLY A 135 16.55 0.72 -2.48
C GLY A 135 16.01 1.31 -1.17
N TYR A 136 15.71 2.61 -1.19
CA TYR A 136 15.06 3.35 -0.10
C TYR A 136 13.75 3.96 -0.61
N PRO A 137 12.75 3.12 -0.92
CA PRO A 137 11.49 3.60 -1.50
C PRO A 137 10.76 4.49 -0.51
N ALA A 138 10.22 5.60 -1.00
CA ALA A 138 9.38 6.45 -0.18
C ALA A 138 8.16 5.66 0.33
N THR A 139 7.69 5.96 1.52
CA THR A 139 6.46 5.38 2.06
C THR A 139 5.29 5.66 1.11
N PRO A 140 4.51 4.64 0.72
CA PRO A 140 3.35 4.83 -0.13
C PRO A 140 2.36 5.83 0.45
N ASP A 141 1.75 6.66 -0.40
CA ASP A 141 0.84 7.71 0.02
C ASP A 141 -0.62 7.25 -0.03
N ALA A 142 -1.37 7.47 1.06
CA ALA A 142 -2.79 7.11 1.14
C ALA A 142 -3.66 7.78 0.05
N ALA A 143 -3.20 8.88 -0.55
CA ALA A 143 -3.93 9.53 -1.66
C ALA A 143 -4.10 8.60 -2.87
N ASN A 144 -3.14 7.69 -3.13
CA ASN A 144 -3.17 6.75 -4.26
C ASN A 144 -3.42 5.29 -3.85
N ILE A 145 -3.81 5.00 -2.62
CA ILE A 145 -4.07 3.64 -2.17
C ILE A 145 -5.55 3.32 -2.29
N GLU A 146 -5.89 2.27 -3.04
CA GLU A 146 -7.24 1.70 -3.08
C GLU A 146 -7.45 0.71 -1.94
N ARG A 147 -6.45 -0.16 -1.70
CA ARG A 147 -6.43 -1.11 -0.58
C ARG A 147 -5.02 -1.62 -0.30
N ILE A 148 -4.83 -2.11 0.90
CA ILE A 148 -3.62 -2.81 1.32
C ILE A 148 -3.99 -4.25 1.58
N GLU A 149 -3.30 -5.18 0.93
CA GLU A 149 -3.53 -6.60 1.06
C GLU A 149 -2.35 -7.26 1.74
N VAL A 150 -2.62 -8.07 2.76
CA VAL A 150 -1.59 -8.80 3.51
C VAL A 150 -1.81 -10.29 3.31
N LEU A 151 -0.96 -10.90 2.51
CA LEU A 151 -0.88 -12.33 2.32
C LEU A 151 -0.04 -12.92 3.45
N LYS A 152 -0.61 -13.80 4.26
CA LYS A 152 0.00 -14.35 5.47
C LYS A 152 0.49 -15.77 5.22
N GLY A 153 1.79 -15.96 5.36
CA GLY A 153 2.48 -17.22 5.08
C GLY A 153 3.33 -17.12 3.81
N PRO A 154 4.00 -18.22 3.41
CA PRO A 154 4.91 -18.21 2.28
C PRO A 154 4.19 -17.95 0.96
N ALA A 155 4.75 -17.04 0.15
CA ALA A 155 4.23 -16.65 -1.15
C ALA A 155 5.26 -16.87 -2.29
N ALA A 156 6.24 -17.72 -2.06
CA ALA A 156 7.40 -17.87 -2.94
C ALA A 156 7.07 -18.39 -4.35
N SER A 157 5.97 -19.12 -4.52
CA SER A 157 5.52 -19.59 -5.85
C SER A 157 5.14 -18.46 -6.80
N LEU A 158 4.69 -17.32 -6.27
CA LEU A 158 4.29 -16.16 -7.08
C LEU A 158 5.32 -15.02 -7.01
N TYR A 159 5.80 -14.73 -5.81
CA TYR A 159 6.59 -13.54 -5.52
C TYR A 159 8.11 -13.83 -5.39
N GLY A 160 8.50 -15.11 -5.48
CA GLY A 160 9.91 -15.50 -5.36
C GLY A 160 10.40 -15.49 -3.93
N ARG A 161 11.62 -15.00 -3.74
CA ARG A 161 12.26 -14.96 -2.42
C ARG A 161 11.55 -13.94 -1.54
N GLY A 162 11.14 -14.36 -0.38
CA GLY A 162 10.45 -13.54 0.60
C GLY A 162 10.48 -14.19 1.97
N ASP A 163 9.98 -13.46 2.95
CA ASP A 163 9.93 -13.90 4.32
C ASP A 163 8.77 -14.89 4.59
N PRO A 164 8.94 -15.86 5.47
CA PRO A 164 7.91 -16.88 5.72
C PRO A 164 6.67 -16.34 6.43
N GLY A 165 6.74 -15.15 7.03
CA GLY A 165 5.60 -14.50 7.70
C GLY A 165 4.52 -14.07 6.75
N GLY A 166 4.90 -13.60 5.57
CA GLY A 166 4.00 -13.10 4.55
C GLY A 166 4.53 -11.89 3.82
N THR A 167 3.67 -11.30 2.99
CA THR A 167 3.97 -10.10 2.21
C THR A 167 2.82 -9.11 2.20
N VAL A 168 3.13 -7.85 2.00
CA VAL A 168 2.16 -6.76 1.81
C VAL A 168 2.11 -6.37 0.34
N ASN A 169 0.93 -6.30 -0.24
CA ASN A 169 0.71 -5.74 -1.56
C ASN A 169 -0.18 -4.50 -1.46
N ILE A 170 0.27 -3.39 -2.04
CA ILE A 170 -0.45 -2.14 -2.09
C ILE A 170 -1.08 -2.04 -3.47
N VAL A 171 -2.41 -2.04 -3.51
CA VAL A 171 -3.18 -1.85 -4.74
C VAL A 171 -3.47 -0.37 -4.89
N THR A 172 -3.04 0.21 -5.99
CA THR A 172 -3.23 1.63 -6.28
C THR A 172 -4.60 1.91 -6.88
N LYS A 173 -5.05 3.16 -6.75
CA LYS A 173 -6.30 3.64 -7.35
C LYS A 173 -6.19 3.67 -8.86
N LYS A 174 -7.15 3.03 -9.55
CA LYS A 174 -7.22 2.98 -11.01
C LYS A 174 -8.23 4.00 -11.56
N PRO A 175 -8.06 4.49 -12.82
CA PRO A 175 -9.08 5.29 -13.49
C PRO A 175 -10.43 4.58 -13.55
N GLN A 176 -11.53 5.34 -13.42
CA GLN A 176 -12.91 4.86 -13.40
C GLN A 176 -13.77 5.58 -14.45
N ARG A 177 -14.88 4.97 -14.83
CA ARG A 177 -15.81 5.56 -15.80
C ARG A 177 -16.59 6.76 -15.24
N GLU A 178 -16.82 6.80 -13.95
CA GLU A 178 -17.52 7.89 -13.28
C GLU A 178 -16.56 9.08 -13.07
N ALA A 179 -16.95 10.26 -13.54
CA ALA A 179 -16.20 11.50 -13.30
C ALA A 179 -16.43 11.99 -11.87
N PHE A 180 -15.36 12.24 -11.12
CA PHE A 180 -15.45 12.84 -9.80
C PHE A 180 -14.20 13.65 -9.45
N THR A 181 -14.35 14.54 -8.49
CA THR A 181 -13.24 15.26 -7.87
C THR A 181 -13.42 15.25 -6.36
N THR A 182 -12.42 14.80 -5.65
CA THR A 182 -12.38 14.80 -4.18
C THR A 182 -11.22 15.64 -3.69
N LEU A 183 -11.50 16.67 -2.93
CA LEU A 183 -10.51 17.47 -2.21
C LEU A 183 -10.61 17.16 -0.72
N GLN A 184 -9.49 16.79 -0.12
CA GLN A 184 -9.38 16.54 1.31
C GLN A 184 -8.30 17.45 1.89
N THR A 185 -8.66 18.24 2.89
CA THR A 185 -7.72 19.05 3.68
C THR A 185 -7.76 18.59 5.12
N SER A 186 -6.62 18.57 5.78
CA SER A 186 -6.53 18.24 7.20
C SER A 186 -5.51 19.14 7.90
N ALA A 187 -5.83 19.51 9.12
CA ALA A 187 -4.94 20.18 10.06
C ALA A 187 -4.94 19.42 11.38
N GLY A 188 -3.81 19.33 12.03
CA GLY A 188 -3.67 18.54 13.24
C GLY A 188 -2.68 19.13 14.23
N SER A 189 -2.47 18.44 15.35
CA SER A 189 -1.48 18.79 16.35
C SER A 189 -0.09 18.84 15.75
N TRP A 190 0.77 19.68 16.33
CA TRP A 190 2.16 19.91 15.90
C TRP A 190 2.25 20.44 14.45
N ASP A 191 1.41 21.45 14.15
CA ASP A 191 1.39 22.14 12.85
C ASP A 191 1.39 21.19 11.67
N ARG A 192 0.59 20.13 11.77
CA ARG A 192 0.41 19.19 10.69
C ARG A 192 -0.63 19.69 9.72
N TYR A 193 -0.22 19.90 8.48
CA TYR A 193 -1.09 20.34 7.39
C TYR A 193 -0.96 19.39 6.21
N ARG A 194 -2.08 18.96 5.67
CA ARG A 194 -2.11 18.15 4.46
C ARG A 194 -3.28 18.53 3.58
N THR A 195 -3.04 18.59 2.28
CA THR A 195 -4.06 18.70 1.23
C THR A 195 -3.85 17.58 0.23
N ALA A 196 -4.92 16.84 -0.07
CA ALA A 196 -4.94 15.80 -1.09
C ALA A 196 -6.07 16.03 -2.08
N LEU A 197 -5.81 15.76 -3.36
CA LEU A 197 -6.74 15.90 -4.47
C LEU A 197 -6.77 14.59 -5.25
N ASP A 198 -7.97 14.09 -5.54
CA ASP A 198 -8.24 12.91 -6.36
C ASP A 198 -9.21 13.32 -7.47
N VAL A 199 -8.74 13.35 -8.69
CA VAL A 199 -9.52 13.72 -9.88
C VAL A 199 -9.58 12.55 -10.82
N ASN A 200 -10.77 12.10 -11.13
CA ASN A 200 -11.04 11.05 -12.09
C ASN A 200 -11.90 11.60 -13.24
N THR A 201 -11.46 11.40 -14.48
CA THR A 201 -12.12 11.96 -15.66
C THR A 201 -12.07 10.98 -16.83
N PRO A 202 -13.23 10.54 -17.36
CA PRO A 202 -13.29 9.95 -18.69
C PRO A 202 -12.86 11.01 -19.72
N LEU A 203 -12.00 10.60 -20.64
CA LEU A 203 -11.44 11.50 -21.68
C LEU A 203 -12.18 11.37 -23.03
N ASP A 204 -13.05 10.35 -23.15
CA ASP A 204 -13.93 10.16 -24.30
C ASP A 204 -15.37 9.86 -23.84
N GLU A 205 -16.34 10.04 -24.75
CA GLU A 205 -17.76 9.81 -24.48
C GLU A 205 -18.10 8.33 -24.29
N GLU A 206 -17.30 7.44 -24.86
CA GLU A 206 -17.52 5.99 -24.80
C GLU A 206 -16.95 5.38 -23.51
N GLY A 207 -16.19 6.12 -22.73
CA GLY A 207 -15.49 5.66 -21.52
C GLY A 207 -14.43 4.60 -21.80
N LYS A 208 -13.82 4.67 -22.98
CA LYS A 208 -12.68 3.82 -23.37
C LYS A 208 -11.36 4.37 -22.92
N LEU A 209 -11.23 5.70 -22.87
CA LEU A 209 -10.04 6.40 -22.41
C LEU A 209 -10.36 7.11 -21.09
N LEU A 210 -9.72 6.67 -20.01
CA LEU A 210 -9.97 7.16 -18.66
C LEU A 210 -8.67 7.72 -18.07
N SER A 211 -8.77 8.78 -17.28
CA SER A 211 -7.64 9.33 -16.54
C SER A 211 -7.97 9.52 -15.07
N ARG A 212 -6.94 9.39 -14.23
CA ARG A 212 -7.01 9.74 -12.81
C ARG A 212 -5.73 10.39 -12.37
N VAL A 213 -5.82 11.41 -11.53
CA VAL A 213 -4.68 12.07 -10.92
C VAL A 213 -4.90 12.14 -9.43
N ASN A 214 -3.97 11.56 -8.67
CA ASN A 214 -3.89 11.72 -7.24
C ASN A 214 -2.72 12.65 -6.90
N LEU A 215 -2.98 13.66 -6.07
CA LEU A 215 -1.97 14.62 -5.60
C LEU A 215 -2.08 14.77 -4.10
N ALA A 216 -0.95 14.90 -3.42
CA ALA A 216 -0.92 15.29 -2.02
C ALA A 216 0.27 16.19 -1.71
N VAL A 217 0.05 17.17 -0.86
CA VAL A 217 1.08 18.04 -0.30
C VAL A 217 0.95 18.01 1.21
N GLU A 218 2.08 17.84 1.89
CA GLU A 218 2.12 17.71 3.35
C GLU A 218 3.27 18.53 3.92
N ASP A 219 2.99 19.25 5.01
CA ASP A 219 3.97 19.97 5.83
C ASP A 219 3.64 19.66 7.29
N ASN A 220 4.54 18.95 7.96
CA ASN A 220 4.29 18.42 9.30
C ASN A 220 5.47 18.68 10.22
N ASN A 221 5.19 19.18 11.40
CA ASN A 221 6.07 19.07 12.56
C ASN A 221 5.76 17.76 13.32
N SER A 222 6.48 17.51 14.38
CA SER A 222 6.38 16.32 15.23
C SER A 222 6.13 16.70 16.67
N PHE A 223 5.69 15.74 17.50
CA PHE A 223 5.76 15.88 18.96
C PHE A 223 7.21 15.91 19.47
N ARG A 224 8.17 15.61 18.59
CA ARG A 224 9.61 15.69 18.89
C ARG A 224 10.14 17.05 18.45
N ASP A 225 10.99 17.63 19.28
CA ASP A 225 11.58 18.93 19.03
C ASP A 225 12.42 18.87 17.74
N HIS A 226 12.33 19.89 16.89
CA HIS A 226 13.08 20.05 15.64
C HIS A 226 12.86 18.98 14.56
N VAL A 227 11.87 18.11 14.73
CA VAL A 227 11.57 17.08 13.72
C VAL A 227 10.43 17.55 12.84
N GLU A 228 10.72 17.73 11.56
CA GLU A 228 9.77 18.15 10.53
C GLU A 228 9.86 17.27 9.29
N SER A 229 8.80 17.26 8.50
CA SER A 229 8.74 16.57 7.21
C SER A 229 7.87 17.35 6.22
N LYS A 230 8.40 17.58 5.02
CA LYS A 230 7.68 18.17 3.89
C LYS A 230 7.64 17.18 2.75
N ARG A 231 6.45 17.01 2.16
CA ARG A 231 6.25 16.01 1.12
C ARG A 231 5.34 16.51 0.01
N VAL A 232 5.72 16.20 -1.23
CA VAL A 232 4.88 16.34 -2.42
C VAL A 232 4.77 14.98 -3.07
N PHE A 233 3.55 14.60 -3.40
CA PHE A 233 3.20 13.35 -4.04
C PHE A 233 2.30 13.63 -5.24
N VAL A 234 2.60 13.04 -6.40
CA VAL A 234 1.78 13.16 -7.62
C VAL A 234 1.74 11.80 -8.33
N ALA A 235 0.55 11.30 -8.61
CA ALA A 235 0.34 10.01 -9.27
C ALA A 235 -0.73 10.10 -10.36
N PRO A 236 -0.37 10.49 -11.59
CA PRO A 236 -1.26 10.40 -12.75
C PRO A 236 -1.30 8.97 -13.31
N SER A 237 -2.48 8.58 -13.81
CA SER A 237 -2.72 7.30 -14.44
C SER A 237 -3.70 7.43 -15.61
N ILE A 238 -3.56 6.55 -16.61
CA ILE A 238 -4.43 6.46 -17.79
C ILE A 238 -4.76 4.99 -18.00
N SER A 239 -6.04 4.72 -18.23
CA SER A 239 -6.53 3.43 -18.69
C SER A 239 -7.18 3.59 -20.07
N TRP A 240 -6.78 2.75 -21.02
CA TRP A 240 -7.26 2.82 -22.39
C TRP A 240 -7.71 1.44 -22.89
N GLN A 241 -8.99 1.31 -23.21
CA GLN A 241 -9.53 0.15 -23.93
C GLN A 241 -9.27 0.34 -25.43
N LEU A 242 -8.17 -0.22 -25.93
CA LEU A 242 -7.73 -0.08 -27.32
C LEU A 242 -8.72 -0.71 -28.30
N ASN A 243 -9.26 -1.86 -27.96
CA ASN A 243 -10.33 -2.58 -28.66
C ASN A 243 -11.04 -3.51 -27.65
N PRO A 244 -12.10 -4.25 -28.00
CA PRO A 244 -12.82 -5.10 -27.04
C PRO A 244 -11.92 -6.09 -26.28
N ASP A 245 -10.85 -6.57 -26.91
CA ASP A 245 -9.99 -7.62 -26.37
C ASP A 245 -8.69 -7.09 -25.78
N THR A 246 -8.38 -5.77 -25.92
CA THR A 246 -7.08 -5.22 -25.54
C THR A 246 -7.24 -3.96 -24.69
N SER A 247 -6.66 -3.96 -23.50
CA SER A 247 -6.59 -2.80 -22.63
C SER A 247 -5.15 -2.46 -22.23
N LEU A 248 -4.88 -1.18 -22.03
CA LEU A 248 -3.61 -0.64 -21.57
C LEU A 248 -3.84 0.24 -20.35
N LEU A 249 -3.10 -0.03 -19.28
CA LEU A 249 -3.00 0.81 -18.11
C LEU A 249 -1.59 1.38 -18.01
N VAL A 250 -1.47 2.69 -17.81
CA VAL A 250 -0.19 3.37 -17.55
C VAL A 250 -0.35 4.17 -16.25
N GLU A 251 0.58 3.99 -15.34
CA GLU A 251 0.59 4.65 -14.04
C GLU A 251 1.98 5.23 -13.78
N THR A 252 2.03 6.40 -13.18
CA THR A 252 3.26 7.03 -12.77
C THR A 252 3.14 7.55 -11.34
N GLU A 253 4.27 7.68 -10.66
CA GLU A 253 4.32 8.24 -9.31
C GLU A 253 5.60 9.06 -9.13
N PHE A 254 5.45 10.25 -8.58
CA PHE A 254 6.53 11.16 -8.26
C PHE A 254 6.43 11.56 -6.79
N VAL A 255 7.48 11.32 -6.02
CA VAL A 255 7.56 11.67 -4.60
C VAL A 255 8.80 12.51 -4.38
N ARG A 256 8.62 13.63 -3.69
CA ARG A 256 9.68 14.45 -3.13
C ARG A 256 9.42 14.59 -1.65
N GLN A 257 10.37 14.15 -0.83
CA GLN A 257 10.25 14.23 0.61
C GLN A 257 11.54 14.78 1.20
N LYS A 258 11.42 15.82 2.03
CA LYS A 258 12.50 16.34 2.88
C LYS A 258 12.09 16.14 4.33
N SER A 259 12.94 15.52 5.13
CA SER A 259 12.61 15.24 6.54
C SER A 259 13.85 15.34 7.43
N THR A 260 13.65 15.80 8.65
CA THR A 260 14.65 15.66 9.70
C THR A 260 14.82 14.19 10.07
N PHE A 261 16.06 13.69 10.06
CA PHE A 261 16.33 12.28 10.32
C PHE A 261 16.35 11.96 11.81
N ASP A 262 15.26 11.44 12.33
CA ASP A 262 15.08 11.12 13.73
C ASP A 262 15.24 9.62 14.02
N ARG A 263 16.22 9.25 14.85
CA ARG A 263 16.46 7.87 15.28
C ARG A 263 15.85 7.53 16.65
N GLY A 264 15.07 8.44 17.22
CA GLY A 264 14.44 8.25 18.51
C GLY A 264 15.32 8.60 19.71
N VAL A 265 14.91 8.20 20.89
CA VAL A 265 15.60 8.40 22.16
C VAL A 265 16.34 7.13 22.60
N VAL A 266 17.35 7.30 23.44
CA VAL A 266 18.12 6.18 24.00
C VAL A 266 17.35 5.56 25.17
N ALA A 267 17.29 4.23 25.23
CA ALA A 267 16.74 3.45 26.33
C ALA A 267 17.87 2.63 27.02
N PRO A 268 18.58 3.21 28.02
CA PRO A 268 19.67 2.54 28.70
C PRO A 268 19.22 1.22 29.33
N ASN A 269 19.96 0.14 29.06
CA ASN A 269 19.66 -1.20 29.58
C ASN A 269 18.21 -1.66 29.27
N ASN A 270 17.65 -1.25 28.14
CA ASN A 270 16.25 -1.49 27.74
C ASN A 270 15.22 -1.01 28.78
N LYS A 271 15.54 0.01 29.54
CA LYS A 271 14.67 0.61 30.53
C LYS A 271 14.37 2.06 30.15
N TRP A 272 13.18 2.51 30.53
CA TRP A 272 12.82 3.92 30.40
C TRP A 272 13.79 4.78 31.24
N SER A 273 14.45 5.74 30.58
CA SER A 273 15.47 6.58 31.21
C SER A 273 14.92 7.86 31.86
N GLY A 274 13.64 8.15 31.70
CA GLY A 274 13.06 9.44 32.10
C GLY A 274 13.33 10.59 31.12
N VAL A 275 13.94 10.30 29.97
CA VAL A 275 14.11 11.28 28.88
C VAL A 275 12.76 11.70 28.34
N SER A 276 12.53 12.99 28.10
CA SER A 276 11.27 13.46 27.49
C SER A 276 11.06 12.78 26.14
N ARG A 277 9.82 12.39 25.87
CA ARG A 277 9.47 11.86 24.54
C ARG A 277 9.68 12.88 23.42
N SER A 278 9.69 14.17 23.74
CA SER A 278 9.95 15.25 22.78
C SER A 278 11.44 15.44 22.47
N THR A 279 12.35 14.86 23.26
CA THR A 279 13.79 15.05 23.08
C THR A 279 14.24 14.56 21.70
N PHE A 280 14.90 15.43 20.95
CA PHE A 280 15.61 15.10 19.72
C PHE A 280 17.11 15.01 20.01
N LEU A 281 17.79 14.01 19.44
CA LEU A 281 19.21 13.77 19.70
C LEU A 281 20.11 14.08 18.49
N GLY A 282 19.53 14.55 17.39
CA GLY A 282 20.23 15.07 16.22
C GLY A 282 20.53 16.57 16.33
N GLU A 283 20.66 17.22 15.20
CA GLU A 283 20.74 18.67 15.06
C GLU A 283 19.56 19.21 14.24
N PRO A 284 19.07 20.43 14.51
CA PRO A 284 17.90 20.98 13.80
C PRO A 284 18.04 21.08 12.29
N ASP A 285 19.26 21.08 11.78
CA ASP A 285 19.58 21.14 10.35
C ASP A 285 20.03 19.78 9.76
N ASP A 286 19.71 18.69 10.45
CA ASP A 286 19.96 17.32 9.99
C ASP A 286 18.84 16.87 9.03
N ASP A 287 18.95 17.23 7.76
CA ASP A 287 17.95 16.95 6.74
C ASP A 287 18.36 15.81 5.80
N ILE A 288 17.40 15.00 5.46
CA ILE A 288 17.48 13.98 4.41
C ILE A 288 16.41 14.28 3.36
N ASP A 289 16.85 14.40 2.12
CA ASP A 289 16.00 14.40 0.94
C ASP A 289 15.84 12.96 0.43
N ASN A 290 14.62 12.55 0.12
CA ASN A 290 14.29 11.23 -0.42
C ASN A 290 13.34 11.39 -1.61
N ASP A 291 13.89 11.26 -2.81
CA ASP A 291 13.22 11.46 -4.07
C ASP A 291 12.97 10.11 -4.76
N ASN A 292 11.74 9.87 -5.17
CA ASN A 292 11.36 8.63 -5.83
C ASN A 292 10.47 8.90 -7.04
N ASN A 293 10.76 8.22 -8.14
CA ASN A 293 9.95 8.26 -9.35
C ASN A 293 9.68 6.84 -9.82
N MET A 294 8.47 6.61 -10.32
CA MET A 294 8.03 5.31 -10.83
C MET A 294 7.16 5.50 -12.06
N VAL A 295 7.32 4.59 -13.02
CA VAL A 295 6.37 4.37 -14.11
C VAL A 295 6.12 2.88 -14.25
N GLN A 296 4.85 2.52 -14.44
CA GLN A 296 4.46 1.15 -14.75
C GLN A 296 3.41 1.14 -15.84
N PHE A 297 3.36 0.04 -16.58
CA PHE A 297 2.28 -0.23 -17.51
C PHE A 297 1.86 -1.70 -17.45
N ALA A 298 0.63 -1.95 -17.83
CA ALA A 298 0.09 -3.28 -18.03
C ALA A 298 -0.75 -3.28 -19.32
N LEU A 299 -0.43 -4.21 -20.21
CA LEU A 299 -1.18 -4.49 -21.43
C LEU A 299 -1.83 -5.86 -21.25
N ASP A 300 -3.14 -5.89 -21.21
CA ASP A 300 -3.95 -7.10 -21.13
C ASP A 300 -4.61 -7.37 -22.50
N HIS A 301 -4.52 -8.60 -22.99
CA HIS A 301 -5.08 -9.01 -24.27
C HIS A 301 -5.78 -10.36 -24.17
N GLN A 302 -7.06 -10.42 -24.54
CA GLN A 302 -7.81 -11.65 -24.66
C GLN A 302 -7.46 -12.35 -25.97
N LEU A 303 -6.79 -13.50 -25.89
CA LEU A 303 -6.37 -14.28 -27.08
C LEU A 303 -7.50 -15.12 -27.63
N THR A 304 -8.25 -15.76 -26.74
CA THR A 304 -9.43 -16.59 -27.02
C THR A 304 -10.41 -16.52 -25.85
N ASP A 305 -11.54 -17.16 -25.92
CA ASP A 305 -12.52 -17.21 -24.80
C ASP A 305 -11.93 -17.80 -23.51
N VAL A 306 -10.86 -18.59 -23.60
CA VAL A 306 -10.24 -19.31 -22.47
C VAL A 306 -8.83 -18.79 -22.11
N TRP A 307 -8.17 -18.07 -22.99
CA TRP A 307 -6.80 -17.63 -22.78
C TRP A 307 -6.64 -16.11 -22.87
N SER A 308 -5.96 -15.52 -21.92
CA SER A 308 -5.54 -14.11 -21.96
C SER A 308 -4.03 -13.98 -21.70
N LEU A 309 -3.45 -12.93 -22.25
CA LEU A 309 -2.05 -12.57 -22.12
C LEU A 309 -1.94 -11.22 -21.41
N ARG A 310 -1.06 -11.14 -20.42
CA ARG A 310 -0.69 -9.91 -19.75
C ARG A 310 0.80 -9.66 -19.90
N LEU A 311 1.14 -8.48 -20.44
CA LEU A 311 2.50 -7.94 -20.41
C LEU A 311 2.51 -6.73 -19.47
N ALA A 312 3.30 -6.80 -18.41
CA ALA A 312 3.41 -5.70 -17.47
C ALA A 312 4.88 -5.37 -17.20
N SER A 313 5.17 -4.09 -17.04
CA SER A 313 6.52 -3.63 -16.70
C SER A 313 6.46 -2.47 -15.72
N HIS A 314 7.45 -2.46 -14.84
CA HIS A 314 7.61 -1.47 -13.78
C HIS A 314 9.06 -0.98 -13.80
N TYR A 315 9.22 0.34 -13.79
CA TYR A 315 10.51 0.99 -13.62
C TYR A 315 10.43 2.00 -12.50
N LYS A 316 11.33 1.92 -11.55
CA LYS A 316 11.49 2.91 -10.49
C LYS A 316 12.92 3.34 -10.34
N GLN A 317 13.12 4.57 -9.94
CA GLN A 317 14.41 5.12 -9.54
C GLN A 317 14.23 6.04 -8.35
N GLY A 318 15.27 6.16 -7.55
CA GLY A 318 15.26 7.06 -6.42
C GLY A 318 16.66 7.50 -6.00
N GLU A 319 16.64 8.55 -5.21
CA GLU A 319 17.83 9.12 -4.57
C GLU A 319 17.51 9.47 -3.12
N MET A 320 18.43 9.19 -2.22
CA MET A 320 18.34 9.62 -0.83
C MET A 320 19.67 10.23 -0.42
N SER A 321 19.67 11.53 -0.11
CA SER A 321 20.88 12.27 0.21
C SER A 321 20.67 13.20 1.40
N GLY A 322 21.76 13.54 2.09
CA GLY A 322 21.76 14.49 3.20
C GLY A 322 22.66 14.10 4.36
N PHE A 323 22.45 14.77 5.47
CA PHE A 323 23.28 14.62 6.67
C PHE A 323 22.43 14.30 7.89
N ALA A 324 23.01 13.56 8.84
CA ALA A 324 22.41 13.30 10.13
C ALA A 324 23.43 13.14 11.24
N SER A 325 23.12 13.69 12.40
CA SER A 325 23.82 13.47 13.67
C SER A 325 23.15 12.31 14.41
N GLU A 326 23.72 11.13 14.32
CA GLU A 326 23.12 9.92 14.87
C GLU A 326 23.69 9.57 16.24
N ALA A 327 22.83 9.41 17.23
CA ALA A 327 23.21 8.99 18.57
C ALA A 327 23.88 7.60 18.57
N ARG A 328 24.91 7.46 19.36
CA ARG A 328 25.62 6.23 19.66
C ARG A 328 25.18 5.72 21.05
N PRO A 329 25.66 4.56 21.50
CA PRO A 329 25.35 4.10 22.85
C PRO A 329 25.66 5.15 23.91
N LEU A 330 24.87 5.13 25.00
CA LEU A 330 25.03 6.02 26.14
C LEU A 330 26.44 5.91 26.73
N ASN A 331 27.03 7.04 27.06
CA ASN A 331 28.32 7.10 27.74
C ASN A 331 28.20 6.55 29.19
N PRO A 332 29.34 6.16 29.82
CA PRO A 332 29.35 5.66 31.20
C PRO A 332 28.82 6.63 32.25
N ASP A 333 28.73 7.93 31.94
CA ASP A 333 28.14 8.95 32.80
C ASP A 333 26.58 8.80 32.97
N GLY A 334 25.98 7.92 32.17
CA GLY A 334 24.55 7.70 32.18
C GLY A 334 23.69 8.88 31.71
N ARG A 335 24.31 9.87 31.08
CA ARG A 335 23.72 11.16 30.77
C ARG A 335 23.98 11.64 29.35
N THR A 336 25.16 11.40 28.82
CA THR A 336 25.53 11.89 27.48
C THR A 336 25.63 10.76 26.47
N VAL A 337 25.32 11.07 25.22
CA VAL A 337 25.56 10.18 24.08
C VAL A 337 26.52 10.88 23.10
N ASN A 338 27.50 10.15 22.63
CA ASN A 338 28.30 10.60 21.50
C ASN A 338 27.43 10.50 20.24
N ARG A 339 27.65 11.37 19.29
CA ARG A 339 26.96 11.35 18.01
C ARG A 339 27.96 11.09 16.90
N ARG A 340 27.47 10.45 15.86
CA ARG A 340 28.16 10.24 14.60
C ARG A 340 27.56 11.17 13.57
N TYR A 341 28.34 12.11 13.04
CA TYR A 341 27.89 12.91 11.91
C TYR A 341 28.09 12.12 10.62
N ARG A 342 27.02 11.91 9.90
CA ARG A 342 26.99 11.00 8.76
C ARG A 342 26.33 11.68 7.56
N GLU A 343 27.04 11.62 6.44
CA GLU A 343 26.53 11.95 5.11
C GLU A 343 26.03 10.69 4.42
N ARG A 344 24.90 10.79 3.72
CA ARG A 344 24.36 9.77 2.84
C ARG A 344 24.23 10.32 1.44
N ASP A 345 24.54 9.47 0.45
CA ASP A 345 24.42 9.74 -0.97
C ASP A 345 24.13 8.40 -1.64
N ASN A 346 22.85 8.06 -1.72
CA ASN A 346 22.37 6.77 -2.18
C ASN A 346 21.49 6.97 -3.40
N ASN A 347 21.71 6.17 -4.45
CA ASN A 347 20.83 6.15 -5.60
C ASN A 347 20.57 4.71 -6.06
N TRP A 348 19.42 4.49 -6.62
CA TRP A 348 19.01 3.17 -7.10
C TRP A 348 18.05 3.28 -8.28
N HIS A 349 18.00 2.21 -9.06
CA HIS A 349 16.95 1.96 -10.04
C HIS A 349 16.64 0.47 -10.11
N ASP A 350 15.41 0.19 -10.45
CA ASP A 350 14.88 -1.15 -10.57
C ASP A 350 13.93 -1.23 -11.75
N SER A 351 14.07 -2.25 -12.57
CA SER A 351 13.17 -2.57 -13.66
C SER A 351 12.72 -4.02 -13.58
N ILE A 352 11.41 -4.22 -13.61
CA ILE A 352 10.78 -5.53 -13.55
C ILE A 352 9.84 -5.64 -14.76
N THR A 353 9.95 -6.73 -15.52
CA THR A 353 9.03 -7.04 -16.62
C THR A 353 8.46 -8.43 -16.40
N GLN A 354 7.15 -8.56 -16.52
CA GLN A 354 6.38 -9.78 -16.36
C GLN A 354 5.59 -10.06 -17.64
N LEU A 355 5.61 -11.31 -18.10
CA LEU A 355 4.74 -11.82 -19.16
C LEU A 355 3.99 -13.02 -18.58
N GLU A 356 2.66 -12.93 -18.57
CA GLU A 356 1.79 -13.91 -17.96
C GLU A 356 0.72 -14.37 -18.95
N LEU A 357 0.56 -15.68 -19.05
CA LEU A 357 -0.52 -16.35 -19.78
C LEU A 357 -1.49 -16.93 -18.76
N HIS A 358 -2.74 -16.49 -18.81
CA HIS A 358 -3.82 -16.96 -17.96
C HIS A 358 -4.78 -17.83 -18.76
N GLY A 359 -5.18 -18.96 -18.21
CA GLY A 359 -6.13 -19.88 -18.85
C GLY A 359 -7.22 -20.29 -17.88
N HIS A 360 -8.47 -20.24 -18.34
CA HIS A 360 -9.63 -20.72 -17.60
C HIS A 360 -10.39 -21.73 -18.46
N PHE A 361 -10.41 -23.01 -18.06
CA PHE A 361 -10.97 -24.09 -18.85
C PHE A 361 -11.32 -25.32 -18.03
N ASP A 362 -12.20 -26.15 -18.58
CA ASP A 362 -12.53 -27.45 -18.03
C ASP A 362 -11.64 -28.53 -18.63
N ALA A 363 -11.01 -29.34 -17.76
CA ALA A 363 -10.23 -30.52 -18.17
C ALA A 363 -10.39 -31.64 -17.14
N LEU A 364 -10.43 -32.88 -17.58
CA LEU A 364 -10.55 -34.07 -16.73
C LEU A 364 -11.80 -34.05 -15.81
N GLY A 365 -12.82 -33.26 -16.16
CA GLY A 365 -14.03 -33.07 -15.34
C GLY A 365 -13.86 -32.09 -14.17
N LEU A 366 -12.79 -31.29 -14.18
CA LEU A 366 -12.47 -30.26 -13.21
C LEU A 366 -12.30 -28.92 -13.90
N GLU A 367 -12.64 -27.84 -13.20
CA GLU A 367 -12.38 -26.47 -13.62
C GLU A 367 -10.94 -26.08 -13.20
N HIS A 368 -10.19 -25.54 -14.13
CA HIS A 368 -8.82 -25.12 -13.96
C HIS A 368 -8.65 -23.64 -14.24
N GLU A 369 -7.90 -22.94 -13.36
CA GLU A 369 -7.43 -21.58 -13.59
C GLU A 369 -5.90 -21.59 -13.54
N VAL A 370 -5.29 -21.58 -14.73
CA VAL A 370 -3.84 -21.77 -14.94
C VAL A 370 -3.16 -20.44 -15.16
N LEU A 371 -2.02 -20.22 -14.49
CA LEU A 371 -1.09 -19.13 -14.70
C LEU A 371 0.26 -19.68 -15.11
N ILE A 372 0.79 -19.23 -16.24
CA ILE A 372 2.17 -19.45 -16.69
C ILE A 372 2.82 -18.08 -16.83
N GLY A 373 3.86 -17.81 -16.05
CA GLY A 373 4.48 -16.50 -16.03
C GLY A 373 6.00 -16.54 -16.15
N THR A 374 6.54 -15.49 -16.73
CA THR A 374 7.98 -15.21 -16.71
C THR A 374 8.23 -13.82 -16.16
N GLU A 375 9.35 -13.65 -15.48
CA GLU A 375 9.74 -12.37 -14.89
C GLU A 375 11.23 -12.12 -15.12
N TYR A 376 11.55 -10.87 -15.43
CA TYR A 376 12.91 -10.37 -15.51
C TYR A 376 13.04 -9.14 -14.61
N GLU A 377 14.01 -9.14 -13.70
CA GLU A 377 14.36 -8.02 -12.82
C GLU A 377 15.81 -7.58 -13.06
N ASN A 378 16.04 -6.27 -13.11
CA ASN A 378 17.37 -5.66 -13.11
C ASN A 378 17.39 -4.51 -12.11
N TYR A 379 18.01 -4.75 -10.97
CA TYR A 379 18.15 -3.80 -9.87
C TYR A 379 19.60 -3.37 -9.71
N ARG A 380 19.82 -2.07 -9.50
CA ARG A 380 21.12 -1.50 -9.16
C ARG A 380 21.00 -0.47 -8.05
N LYS A 381 21.96 -0.48 -7.14
CA LYS A 381 22.07 0.49 -6.06
C LYS A 381 23.52 0.90 -5.87
N ASN A 382 23.75 2.20 -5.77
CA ASN A 382 24.96 2.76 -5.22
C ASN A 382 24.61 3.33 -3.86
N GLU A 383 25.31 2.89 -2.83
CA GLU A 383 25.15 3.37 -1.46
C GLU A 383 26.46 3.91 -0.94
N ARG A 384 26.50 5.21 -0.74
CA ARG A 384 27.63 5.88 -0.12
C ARG A 384 27.22 6.42 1.24
N VAL A 385 27.88 5.94 2.27
CA VAL A 385 27.67 6.41 3.64
C VAL A 385 29.03 6.85 4.19
N THR A 386 29.19 8.15 4.42
CA THR A 386 30.42 8.73 4.93
C THR A 386 30.23 9.19 6.38
N ASN A 387 31.07 8.67 7.28
CA ASN A 387 31.14 9.16 8.64
C ASN A 387 32.22 10.24 8.67
N ILE A 388 31.93 11.40 9.25
CA ILE A 388 32.82 12.49 9.39
C ILE A 388 33.33 12.49 10.84
N GLY A 389 34.60 12.22 11.01
CA GLY A 389 35.26 12.19 12.31
C GLY A 389 35.63 13.59 12.83
N GLY A 390 35.92 13.68 14.09
CA GLY A 390 36.30 14.95 14.75
C GLY A 390 36.28 14.83 16.26
N SER A 391 36.35 15.98 16.95
CA SER A 391 36.24 16.07 18.41
C SER A 391 34.89 15.49 18.90
N ALA A 392 34.83 15.15 20.18
CA ALA A 392 33.62 14.58 20.81
C ALA A 392 32.42 15.45 20.50
N TYR A 393 31.44 14.83 19.78
CA TYR A 393 30.21 15.45 19.35
C TYR A 393 29.07 14.86 20.18
N ALA A 394 29.12 15.13 21.49
CA ALA A 394 28.19 14.58 22.47
C ALA A 394 27.00 15.50 22.71
N ILE A 395 25.87 14.91 23.07
CA ILE A 395 24.66 15.62 23.50
C ILE A 395 24.14 15.02 24.80
N ASP A 396 23.66 15.88 25.69
CA ASP A 396 22.98 15.49 26.93
C ASP A 396 21.54 15.02 26.61
N ILE A 397 21.16 13.82 27.03
CA ILE A 397 19.84 13.26 26.71
C ILE A 397 18.71 13.90 27.50
N TYR A 398 18.98 14.56 28.61
CA TYR A 398 17.99 15.23 29.47
C TYR A 398 17.89 16.74 29.22
N ASN A 399 18.97 17.35 28.74
CA ASN A 399 19.02 18.77 28.46
C ASN A 399 19.84 19.03 27.19
N PRO A 400 19.33 18.68 26.01
CA PRO A 400 20.06 18.79 24.75
C PRO A 400 20.42 20.25 24.43
N VAL A 401 21.65 20.49 24.05
CA VAL A 401 22.12 21.78 23.53
C VAL A 401 22.50 21.59 22.07
N TYR A 402 21.79 22.26 21.21
CA TYR A 402 21.93 22.18 19.75
C TYR A 402 22.91 23.25 19.23
N GLY A 403 23.22 23.17 17.93
CA GLY A 403 24.12 24.11 17.26
C GLY A 403 25.61 23.90 17.59
N GLN A 404 25.96 22.69 18.05
CA GLN A 404 27.36 22.35 18.28
C GLN A 404 28.12 22.32 16.95
N PRO A 405 29.42 22.74 16.94
CA PRO A 405 30.25 22.64 15.74
C PRO A 405 30.25 21.19 15.22
N LYS A 406 29.81 21.00 13.98
CA LYS A 406 29.81 19.67 13.34
C LYS A 406 31.25 19.20 13.11
N PRO A 407 31.53 17.90 13.26
CA PRO A 407 32.82 17.33 12.94
C PRO A 407 33.22 17.62 11.49
N ASN A 408 34.50 17.99 11.25
CA ASN A 408 35.04 18.26 9.92
C ASN A 408 36.36 17.52 9.66
N GLY A 409 36.66 16.49 10.44
CA GLY A 409 37.91 15.73 10.38
C GLY A 409 37.91 14.64 9.30
N VAL A 410 38.62 13.55 9.59
CA VAL A 410 38.80 12.44 8.66
C VAL A 410 37.45 11.85 8.25
N ARG A 411 37.26 11.69 6.95
CA ARG A 411 36.11 11.01 6.37
C ARG A 411 36.41 9.52 6.24
N SER A 412 35.53 8.70 6.76
CA SER A 412 35.60 7.24 6.62
C SER A 412 34.22 6.74 6.30
N GLY A 413 34.07 5.77 5.41
CA GLY A 413 32.75 5.30 5.03
C GLY A 413 32.79 4.03 4.23
N THR A 414 31.62 3.66 3.78
CA THR A 414 31.40 2.57 2.85
C THR A 414 30.87 3.13 1.55
N ASP A 415 31.43 2.63 0.46
CA ASP A 415 30.90 2.81 -0.89
C ASP A 415 30.53 1.42 -1.36
N PHE A 416 29.24 1.16 -1.50
CA PHE A 416 28.70 -0.17 -1.78
C PHE A 416 27.89 -0.11 -3.06
N TYR A 417 28.27 -0.92 -4.03
CA TYR A 417 27.52 -1.14 -5.25
C TYR A 417 26.84 -2.51 -5.19
N GLU A 418 25.56 -2.54 -5.46
CA GLU A 418 24.77 -3.76 -5.60
C GLU A 418 24.11 -3.82 -6.99
N HIS A 419 24.22 -4.97 -7.63
CA HIS A 419 23.50 -5.27 -8.85
C HIS A 419 22.88 -6.66 -8.74
N ILE A 420 21.59 -6.74 -8.94
CA ILE A 420 20.83 -7.98 -8.96
C ILE A 420 20.19 -8.13 -10.33
N GLU A 421 20.46 -9.22 -11.00
CA GLU A 421 19.74 -9.67 -12.19
C GLU A 421 19.01 -10.96 -11.82
N SER A 422 17.70 -10.99 -12.04
CA SER A 422 16.86 -12.15 -11.77
C SER A 422 16.04 -12.52 -13.01
N ARG A 423 15.86 -13.82 -13.24
CA ARG A 423 14.95 -14.38 -14.25
C ARG A 423 14.17 -15.49 -13.60
N ALA A 424 12.88 -15.43 -13.72
CA ALA A 424 12.00 -16.42 -13.11
C ALA A 424 10.98 -16.98 -14.11
N LEU A 425 10.62 -18.22 -13.88
CA LEU A 425 9.47 -18.91 -14.48
C LEU A 425 8.57 -19.36 -13.33
N ASN A 426 7.29 -19.05 -13.42
CA ASN A 426 6.28 -19.48 -12.46
C ASN A 426 5.13 -20.22 -13.18
N LEU A 427 4.61 -21.22 -12.50
CA LEU A 427 3.46 -22.00 -12.93
C LEU A 427 2.53 -22.14 -11.73
N GLN A 428 1.24 -21.92 -11.92
CA GLN A 428 0.20 -22.14 -10.92
C GLN A 428 -1.04 -22.72 -11.58
N ASP A 429 -1.73 -23.60 -10.87
CA ASP A 429 -3.04 -24.10 -11.23
C ASP A 429 -3.95 -24.06 -9.99
N GLN A 430 -5.07 -23.38 -10.12
CA GLN A 430 -6.17 -23.39 -9.15
C GLN A 430 -7.22 -24.36 -9.67
N ILE A 431 -7.56 -25.37 -8.87
CA ILE A 431 -8.41 -26.47 -9.28
C ILE A 431 -9.67 -26.50 -8.43
N VAL A 432 -10.82 -26.49 -9.07
CA VAL A 432 -12.11 -26.68 -8.41
C VAL A 432 -12.48 -28.16 -8.48
N PHE A 433 -12.33 -28.87 -7.36
CA PHE A 433 -12.68 -30.28 -7.26
C PHE A 433 -14.17 -30.49 -7.04
N THR A 434 -14.80 -29.61 -6.26
CA THR A 434 -16.24 -29.57 -5.99
C THR A 434 -16.63 -28.16 -5.59
N ASP A 435 -17.92 -27.85 -5.47
CA ASP A 435 -18.43 -26.56 -4.96
C ASP A 435 -17.84 -26.17 -3.58
N LYS A 436 -17.31 -27.14 -2.84
CA LYS A 436 -16.78 -26.95 -1.47
C LYS A 436 -15.30 -27.25 -1.32
N LEU A 437 -14.65 -27.78 -2.35
CA LEU A 437 -13.24 -28.16 -2.30
C LEU A 437 -12.51 -27.56 -3.49
N ARG A 438 -11.60 -26.66 -3.17
CA ARG A 438 -10.69 -26.03 -4.11
C ARG A 438 -9.25 -26.26 -3.65
N GLY A 439 -8.33 -26.33 -4.58
CA GLY A 439 -6.91 -26.47 -4.30
C GLY A 439 -6.08 -25.57 -5.21
N MET A 440 -4.88 -25.33 -4.80
CA MET A 440 -3.89 -24.57 -5.59
C MET A 440 -2.55 -25.28 -5.50
N ILE A 441 -1.92 -25.46 -6.65
CA ILE A 441 -0.55 -25.93 -6.76
C ILE A 441 0.26 -24.92 -7.54
N GLY A 442 1.45 -24.61 -7.10
CA GLY A 442 2.31 -23.65 -7.78
C GLY A 442 3.79 -23.97 -7.60
N ALA A 443 4.57 -23.59 -8.60
CA ALA A 443 6.01 -23.71 -8.58
C ALA A 443 6.66 -22.48 -9.24
N ARG A 444 7.81 -22.07 -8.70
CA ARG A 444 8.66 -21.02 -9.29
C ARG A 444 10.10 -21.51 -9.37
N TYR A 445 10.70 -21.26 -10.50
CA TYR A 445 12.13 -21.44 -10.69
C TYR A 445 12.76 -20.08 -10.96
N GLU A 446 13.79 -19.72 -10.19
CA GLU A 446 14.44 -18.43 -10.29
C GLU A 446 15.95 -18.58 -10.41
N LEU A 447 16.51 -17.88 -11.39
CA LEU A 447 17.94 -17.71 -11.57
C LEU A 447 18.34 -16.31 -11.11
N LEU A 448 19.15 -16.25 -10.09
CA LEU A 448 19.62 -15.00 -9.48
C LEU A 448 21.12 -14.83 -9.71
N ARG A 449 21.52 -13.63 -10.12
CA ARG A 449 22.91 -13.21 -10.28
C ARG A 449 23.18 -11.94 -9.48
N PRO A 450 23.49 -12.05 -8.19
CA PRO A 450 23.91 -10.90 -7.40
C PRO A 450 25.37 -10.56 -7.70
N THR A 451 25.67 -9.27 -7.78
CA THR A 451 27.03 -8.73 -7.79
C THR A 451 27.09 -7.59 -6.78
N GLY A 452 28.03 -7.64 -5.85
CA GLY A 452 28.29 -6.59 -4.87
C GLY A 452 29.79 -6.26 -4.82
N ARG A 453 30.12 -5.01 -4.58
CA ARG A 453 31.53 -4.54 -4.38
C ARG A 453 31.58 -3.52 -3.24
#